data_8daeca67caad53785ced57de57b787c3
#
_entry.id   8daeca67caad53785ced57de57b787c3
#
_cell.length_a   1.000
_cell.length_b   1.000
_cell.length_c   1.000
_cell.angle_alpha   90.00
_cell.angle_beta   90.00
_cell.angle_gamma   90.00
#
_symmetry.space_group_name_H-M   'P 1'
#
loop_
_entity.id
_entity.type
_entity.pdbx_description
1 polymer ?
#
loop_
_entity_poly.entity_id
_entity_poly.type
_entity_poly.pdbx_seq_one_letter_code
_entity_poly.pdbx_strand_id
1 'polypeptide(L)'
;MTEKKWYRFFYAIVWPFVMLFYPMKFIGRENIPEGGCVVCPNHIQLSDPPFAAVALSHRTPLRLMAKKELFQGNKLFAWLIAALGAFPVDREGADITAIKTALSSVKAGQKLIIFPQGTRGAAEGETKKGAAMLAVKSRAPILPMYITEGKGFRCRATVVIGEAFTPDPKTKEYGALADDILR
;
A
#
# COMPACT_ATOMS: atom_id res chain seq x y z
N MET A 1 13.69 18.60 -9.96
CA MET A 1 12.55 17.89 -10.58
C MET A 1 11.62 17.47 -9.45
N THR A 2 10.31 17.74 -9.54
CA THR A 2 9.38 17.44 -8.46
C THR A 2 9.23 15.92 -8.28
N GLU A 3 9.05 15.44 -7.06
CA GLU A 3 8.85 14.00 -6.73
C GLU A 3 7.82 13.31 -7.65
N LYS A 4 6.75 14.01 -8.03
CA LYS A 4 5.73 13.53 -8.99
C LYS A 4 6.29 13.15 -10.37
N LYS A 5 7.29 13.88 -10.90
CA LYS A 5 7.85 13.60 -12.23
C LYS A 5 8.71 12.35 -12.21
N TRP A 6 9.54 12.19 -11.18
CA TRP A 6 10.36 11.00 -10.99
C TRP A 6 9.51 9.75 -10.81
N TYR A 7 8.49 9.80 -9.95
CA TYR A 7 7.56 8.70 -9.74
C TYR A 7 6.91 8.26 -11.06
N ARG A 8 6.39 9.21 -11.85
CA ARG A 8 5.77 8.91 -13.14
C ARG A 8 6.74 8.29 -14.13
N PHE A 9 7.98 8.75 -14.16
CA PHE A 9 9.04 8.19 -15.01
C PHE A 9 9.34 6.74 -14.64
N PHE A 10 9.61 6.47 -13.36
CA PHE A 10 9.85 5.11 -12.88
C PHE A 10 8.64 4.20 -13.08
N TYR A 11 7.44 4.69 -12.83
CA TYR A 11 6.22 3.93 -13.08
C TYR A 11 6.06 3.57 -14.56
N ALA A 12 6.33 4.51 -15.46
CA ALA A 12 6.24 4.28 -16.90
C ALA A 12 7.23 3.21 -17.41
N ILE A 13 8.38 3.08 -16.74
CA ILE A 13 9.36 2.02 -17.06
C ILE A 13 8.96 0.68 -16.42
N VAL A 14 8.63 0.69 -15.14
CA VAL A 14 8.38 -0.53 -14.37
C VAL A 14 7.06 -1.20 -14.78
N TRP A 15 6.02 -0.41 -15.06
CA TRP A 15 4.70 -0.91 -15.40
C TRP A 15 4.67 -1.88 -16.58
N PRO A 16 5.23 -1.56 -17.78
CA PRO A 16 5.21 -2.47 -18.91
C PRO A 16 5.98 -3.76 -18.65
N PHE A 17 7.11 -3.69 -17.92
CA PHE A 17 7.86 -4.89 -17.52
C PHE A 17 7.03 -5.78 -16.60
N VAL A 18 6.42 -5.20 -15.58
CA VAL A 18 5.58 -5.97 -14.67
C VAL A 18 4.41 -6.60 -15.42
N MET A 19 3.73 -5.87 -16.30
CA MET A 19 2.60 -6.37 -17.09
C MET A 19 3.00 -7.43 -18.12
N LEU A 20 4.22 -7.35 -18.68
CA LEU A 20 4.74 -8.34 -19.64
C LEU A 20 5.00 -9.70 -18.97
N PHE A 21 5.63 -9.67 -17.79
CA PHE A 21 6.03 -10.88 -17.07
C PHE A 21 4.96 -11.38 -16.09
N TYR A 22 4.10 -10.48 -15.63
CA TYR A 22 3.02 -10.75 -14.68
C TYR A 22 1.73 -10.09 -15.18
N PRO A 23 1.05 -10.69 -16.16
CA PRO A 23 -0.19 -10.11 -16.70
C PRO A 23 -1.24 -9.99 -15.60
N MET A 24 -1.88 -8.82 -15.49
CA MET A 24 -2.86 -8.53 -14.47
C MET A 24 -4.20 -8.13 -15.08
N LYS A 25 -5.28 -8.60 -14.43
CA LYS A 25 -6.63 -8.08 -14.63
C LYS A 25 -6.97 -7.18 -13.44
N PHE A 26 -7.54 -6.02 -13.70
CA PHE A 26 -7.98 -5.08 -12.67
C PHE A 26 -9.50 -5.00 -12.68
N ILE A 27 -10.11 -5.05 -11.49
CA ILE A 27 -11.55 -4.91 -11.27
C ILE A 27 -11.73 -3.81 -10.21
N GLY A 28 -12.67 -2.89 -10.42
CA GLY A 28 -12.99 -1.84 -9.44
C GLY A 28 -12.00 -0.66 -9.43
N ARG A 29 -11.27 -0.39 -10.50
CA ARG A 29 -10.37 0.79 -10.57
C ARG A 29 -11.11 2.12 -10.43
N GLU A 30 -12.36 2.15 -10.78
CA GLU A 30 -13.30 3.27 -10.59
C GLU A 30 -13.50 3.63 -9.12
N ASN A 31 -13.29 2.69 -8.22
CA ASN A 31 -13.42 2.87 -6.77
C ASN A 31 -12.23 3.62 -6.14
N ILE A 32 -11.16 3.87 -6.91
CA ILE A 32 -9.99 4.58 -6.38
C ILE A 32 -10.37 6.04 -6.14
N PRO A 33 -10.43 6.50 -4.85
CA PRO A 33 -10.88 7.85 -4.55
C PRO A 33 -9.87 8.89 -5.06
N GLU A 34 -10.33 10.09 -5.33
CA GLU A 34 -9.46 11.23 -5.55
C GLU A 34 -8.75 11.61 -4.24
N GLY A 35 -7.54 12.19 -4.36
CA GLY A 35 -6.76 12.59 -3.19
C GLY A 35 -6.11 11.43 -2.43
N GLY A 36 -5.84 11.66 -1.14
CA GLY A 36 -5.17 10.67 -0.29
C GLY A 36 -6.12 9.60 0.22
N CYS A 37 -5.63 8.37 0.29
CA CYS A 37 -6.36 7.27 0.95
C CYS A 37 -5.37 6.26 1.54
N VAL A 38 -5.87 5.42 2.46
CA VAL A 38 -5.15 4.27 2.99
C VAL A 38 -5.58 3.03 2.22
N VAL A 39 -4.67 2.46 1.44
CA VAL A 39 -4.91 1.26 0.63
C VAL A 39 -4.50 0.04 1.43
N CYS A 40 -5.40 -0.91 1.57
CA CYS A 40 -5.25 -2.10 2.41
C CYS A 40 -5.33 -3.38 1.56
N PRO A 41 -4.23 -3.79 0.90
CA PRO A 41 -4.18 -5.07 0.20
C PRO A 41 -3.94 -6.23 1.17
N ASN A 42 -4.39 -7.44 0.77
CA ASN A 42 -3.94 -8.68 1.40
C ASN A 42 -2.44 -8.92 1.12
N HIS A 43 -1.76 -9.69 1.99
CA HIS A 43 -0.33 -9.96 1.86
C HIS A 43 -0.02 -11.46 1.99
N ILE A 44 0.10 -12.12 0.85
CA ILE A 44 0.38 -13.55 0.77
C ILE A 44 1.79 -13.81 0.25
N GLN A 45 2.24 -13.01 -0.72
CA GLN A 45 3.52 -13.20 -1.40
C GLN A 45 4.38 -11.94 -1.39
N LEU A 46 5.71 -12.12 -1.55
CA LEU A 46 6.66 -11.02 -1.65
C LEU A 46 6.39 -10.09 -2.84
N SER A 47 5.74 -10.60 -3.88
CA SER A 47 5.37 -9.86 -5.08
C SER A 47 4.14 -8.96 -4.92
N ASP A 48 3.39 -9.03 -3.83
CA ASP A 48 2.16 -8.24 -3.64
C ASP A 48 2.37 -6.71 -3.71
N PRO A 49 3.44 -6.14 -3.13
CA PRO A 49 3.65 -4.69 -3.19
C PRO A 49 3.72 -4.13 -4.61
N PRO A 50 4.49 -4.68 -5.56
CA PRO A 50 4.45 -4.22 -6.95
C PRO A 50 3.07 -4.42 -7.61
N PHE A 51 2.33 -5.50 -7.29
CA PHE A 51 0.98 -5.71 -7.84
C PHE A 51 0.01 -4.64 -7.33
N ALA A 52 0.03 -4.34 -6.03
CA ALA A 52 -0.77 -3.27 -5.45
C ALA A 52 -0.40 -1.90 -6.06
N ALA A 53 0.89 -1.62 -6.23
CA ALA A 53 1.36 -0.38 -6.83
C ALA A 53 0.90 -0.22 -8.30
N VAL A 54 0.98 -1.28 -9.10
CA VAL A 54 0.56 -1.28 -10.51
C VAL A 54 -0.96 -1.16 -10.66
N ALA A 55 -1.74 -1.69 -9.71
CA ALA A 55 -3.19 -1.56 -9.71
C ALA A 55 -3.63 -0.11 -9.51
N LEU A 56 -2.88 0.67 -8.73
CA LEU A 56 -3.12 2.08 -8.51
C LEU A 56 -2.65 2.91 -9.72
N SER A 57 -3.27 4.04 -9.95
CA SER A 57 -2.93 4.89 -11.09
C SER A 57 -1.55 5.56 -10.92
N HIS A 58 -0.79 5.68 -12.02
CA HIS A 58 0.41 6.50 -12.09
C HIS A 58 0.15 8.02 -11.92
N ARG A 59 -1.11 8.44 -11.89
CA ARG A 59 -1.49 9.86 -11.78
C ARG A 59 -1.22 10.44 -10.40
N THR A 60 -1.33 9.60 -9.36
CA THR A 60 -1.11 10.02 -7.98
C THR A 60 0.04 9.23 -7.38
N PRO A 61 1.08 9.89 -6.83
CA PRO A 61 2.17 9.21 -6.17
C PRO A 61 1.67 8.34 -5.04
N LEU A 62 2.22 7.14 -4.96
CA LEU A 62 1.96 6.25 -3.84
C LEU A 62 3.09 6.32 -2.80
N ARG A 63 2.76 5.90 -1.60
CA ARG A 63 3.71 5.64 -0.53
C ARG A 63 3.46 4.23 -0.01
N LEU A 64 4.53 3.52 0.28
CA LEU A 64 4.46 2.14 0.78
C LEU A 64 5.25 2.04 2.08
N MET A 65 4.60 1.59 3.15
CA MET A 65 5.30 1.26 4.39
C MET A 65 6.02 -0.08 4.23
N ALA A 66 7.32 -0.08 4.26
CA ALA A 66 8.15 -1.26 4.07
C ALA A 66 9.10 -1.47 5.25
N LYS A 67 9.41 -2.73 5.56
CA LYS A 67 10.28 -3.11 6.67
C LYS A 67 11.66 -2.45 6.53
N LYS A 68 12.20 -1.85 7.61
CA LYS A 68 13.48 -1.10 7.61
C LYS A 68 14.66 -1.91 7.06
N GLU A 69 14.66 -3.23 7.27
CA GLU A 69 15.73 -4.13 6.85
C GLU A 69 15.85 -4.21 5.31
N LEU A 70 14.76 -3.94 4.57
CA LEU A 70 14.81 -3.86 3.10
C LEU A 70 15.68 -2.71 2.60
N PHE A 71 15.91 -1.70 3.43
CA PHE A 71 16.75 -0.54 3.11
C PHE A 71 18.19 -0.70 3.58
N GLN A 72 18.48 -1.69 4.41
CA GLN A 72 19.82 -1.96 4.97
C GLN A 72 20.64 -2.94 4.13
N GLY A 73 20.00 -3.68 3.21
CA GLY A 73 20.63 -4.67 2.36
C GLY A 73 21.29 -4.09 1.10
N ASN A 74 20.90 -4.57 -0.05
CA ASN A 74 21.43 -4.11 -1.34
C ASN A 74 21.04 -2.64 -1.60
N LYS A 75 22.05 -1.77 -1.74
CA LYS A 75 21.86 -0.32 -1.92
C LYS A 75 21.06 0.04 -3.17
N LEU A 76 21.25 -0.70 -4.28
CA LEU A 76 20.51 -0.48 -5.52
C LEU A 76 19.03 -0.84 -5.35
N PHE A 77 18.74 -1.95 -4.67
CA PHE A 77 17.38 -2.34 -4.35
C PHE A 77 16.71 -1.33 -3.41
N ALA A 78 17.40 -0.93 -2.34
CA ALA A 78 16.92 0.09 -1.40
C ALA A 78 16.59 1.41 -2.12
N TRP A 79 17.48 1.87 -3.00
CA TRP A 79 17.26 3.05 -3.83
C TRP A 79 16.04 2.89 -4.75
N LEU A 80 15.90 1.73 -5.41
CA LEU A 80 14.78 1.46 -6.31
C LEU A 80 13.43 1.50 -5.59
N ILE A 81 13.31 0.80 -4.45
CA ILE A 81 12.05 0.80 -3.70
C ILE A 81 11.73 2.18 -3.13
N ALA A 82 12.73 2.94 -2.69
CA ALA A 82 12.55 4.34 -2.26
C ALA A 82 12.08 5.23 -3.40
N ALA A 83 12.66 5.10 -4.60
CA ALA A 83 12.23 5.83 -5.80
C ALA A 83 10.79 5.49 -6.21
N LEU A 84 10.32 4.27 -5.93
CA LEU A 84 8.95 3.83 -6.13
C LEU A 84 8.00 4.23 -4.98
N GLY A 85 8.49 5.01 -4.02
CA GLY A 85 7.67 5.57 -2.94
C GLY A 85 7.67 4.78 -1.63
N ALA A 86 8.47 3.72 -1.51
CA ALA A 86 8.60 3.01 -0.25
C ALA A 86 9.38 3.85 0.78
N PHE A 87 9.01 3.72 2.06
CA PHE A 87 9.75 4.29 3.17
C PHE A 87 9.85 3.27 4.32
N PRO A 88 10.96 3.32 5.09
CA PRO A 88 11.19 2.35 6.14
C PRO A 88 10.25 2.53 7.32
N VAL A 89 9.87 1.41 7.93
CA VAL A 89 9.20 1.36 9.22
C VAL A 89 9.87 0.35 10.13
N ASP A 90 10.14 0.77 11.34
CA ASP A 90 10.54 -0.12 12.43
C ASP A 90 9.30 -0.78 13.02
N ARG A 91 9.27 -2.11 13.01
CA ARG A 91 8.12 -2.89 13.51
C ARG A 91 8.33 -3.38 14.94
N GLU A 92 9.52 -3.21 15.50
CA GLU A 92 9.86 -3.65 16.85
C GLU A 92 9.40 -2.66 17.94
N GLY A 93 8.87 -1.50 17.51
CA GLY A 93 8.36 -0.47 18.40
C GLY A 93 7.46 0.53 17.73
N ALA A 94 7.02 1.55 18.47
CA ALA A 94 6.22 2.64 17.93
C ALA A 94 7.11 3.61 17.14
N ASP A 95 7.23 3.39 15.83
CA ASP A 95 7.97 4.29 14.92
C ASP A 95 7.17 5.57 14.65
N ILE A 96 7.35 6.56 15.52
CA ILE A 96 6.68 7.86 15.41
C ILE A 96 7.04 8.56 14.10
N THR A 97 8.25 8.37 13.58
CA THR A 97 8.70 8.98 12.32
C THR A 97 7.95 8.39 11.14
N ALA A 98 7.83 7.07 11.10
CA ALA A 98 7.05 6.39 10.06
C ALA A 98 5.57 6.78 10.13
N ILE A 99 4.98 6.88 11.34
CA ILE A 99 3.59 7.33 11.51
C ILE A 99 3.40 8.76 11.01
N LYS A 100 4.30 9.69 11.35
CA LYS A 100 4.24 11.08 10.86
C LYS A 100 4.36 11.14 9.34
N THR A 101 5.29 10.37 8.76
CA THR A 101 5.48 10.27 7.30
C THR A 101 4.21 9.74 6.63
N ALA A 102 3.60 8.69 7.16
CA ALA A 102 2.35 8.13 6.66
C ALA A 102 1.23 9.17 6.66
N LEU A 103 0.98 9.83 7.80
CA LEU A 103 -0.07 10.84 7.95
C LEU A 103 0.14 12.03 7.03
N SER A 104 1.39 12.54 6.91
CA SER A 104 1.71 13.66 6.03
C SER A 104 1.52 13.29 4.56
N SER A 105 1.87 12.06 4.16
CA SER A 105 1.69 11.56 2.80
C SER A 105 0.21 11.50 2.40
N VAL A 106 -0.64 10.96 3.25
CA VAL A 106 -2.09 10.91 3.00
C VAL A 106 -2.68 12.31 2.91
N LYS A 107 -2.31 13.22 3.83
CA LYS A 107 -2.74 14.63 3.80
C LYS A 107 -2.28 15.37 2.54
N ALA A 108 -1.12 15.00 1.98
CA ALA A 108 -0.61 15.52 0.71
C ALA A 108 -1.31 14.92 -0.52
N GLY A 109 -2.35 14.10 -0.34
CA GLY A 109 -3.12 13.49 -1.41
C GLY A 109 -2.48 12.22 -2.00
N GLN A 110 -1.50 11.60 -1.33
CA GLN A 110 -0.84 10.39 -1.81
C GLN A 110 -1.62 9.13 -1.36
N LYS A 111 -1.50 8.05 -2.15
CA LYS A 111 -2.05 6.74 -1.81
C LYS A 111 -1.07 6.01 -0.89
N LEU A 112 -1.47 5.75 0.35
CA LEU A 112 -0.64 5.05 1.33
C LEU A 112 -1.00 3.57 1.33
N ILE A 113 -0.08 2.72 0.86
CA ILE A 113 -0.25 1.26 0.90
C ILE A 113 0.25 0.74 2.24
N ILE A 114 -0.62 0.03 2.94
CA ILE A 114 -0.31 -0.67 4.19
C ILE A 114 -0.89 -2.08 4.08
N PHE A 115 -0.07 -3.08 4.30
CA PHE A 115 -0.53 -4.47 4.39
C PHE A 115 -1.01 -4.75 5.82
N PRO A 116 -2.33 -4.90 6.06
CA PRO A 116 -2.87 -5.02 7.42
C PRO A 116 -2.38 -6.27 8.15
N GLN A 117 -2.06 -7.32 7.41
CA GLN A 117 -1.54 -8.58 7.95
C GLN A 117 -0.08 -8.46 8.46
N GLY A 118 0.59 -7.35 8.19
CA GLY A 118 1.96 -7.07 8.63
C GLY A 118 3.00 -7.98 8.00
N THR A 119 3.40 -9.02 8.71
CA THR A 119 4.24 -10.10 8.18
C THR A 119 3.37 -11.21 7.61
N ARG A 120 3.83 -11.83 6.51
CA ARG A 120 3.20 -13.01 5.95
C ARG A 120 3.05 -14.10 7.02
N GLY A 121 1.81 -14.50 7.31
CA GLY A 121 1.52 -15.50 8.33
C GLY A 121 1.65 -15.04 9.79
N ALA A 122 1.71 -13.74 10.07
CA ALA A 122 1.67 -13.23 11.43
C ALA A 122 0.30 -13.48 12.08
N ALA A 123 0.33 -13.73 13.39
CA ALA A 123 -0.88 -13.89 14.18
C ALA A 123 -1.80 -12.67 14.03
N GLU A 124 -3.09 -12.94 13.91
CA GLU A 124 -4.11 -11.92 13.78
C GLU A 124 -4.11 -10.98 15.00
N GLY A 125 -3.96 -9.68 14.82
CA GLY A 125 -4.24 -8.75 15.90
C GLY A 125 -3.58 -7.38 15.85
N GLU A 126 -2.25 -7.26 15.93
CA GLU A 126 -1.63 -5.94 16.18
C GLU A 126 -1.45 -5.07 14.93
N THR A 127 -1.14 -5.65 13.80
CA THR A 127 -0.83 -4.92 12.57
C THR A 127 -2.07 -4.34 11.91
N LYS A 128 -3.21 -4.99 12.06
CA LYS A 128 -4.52 -4.54 11.58
C LYS A 128 -4.89 -3.15 12.13
N LYS A 129 -4.64 -2.92 13.40
CA LYS A 129 -4.95 -1.64 14.07
C LYS A 129 -4.21 -0.44 13.48
N GLY A 130 -3.00 -0.64 12.96
CA GLY A 130 -2.17 0.43 12.40
C GLY A 130 -2.80 1.10 11.19
N ALA A 131 -3.32 0.35 10.24
CA ALA A 131 -4.00 0.88 9.05
C ALA A 131 -5.27 1.65 9.44
N ALA A 132 -6.11 1.06 10.28
CA ALA A 132 -7.32 1.69 10.81
C ALA A 132 -7.01 3.00 11.56
N MET A 133 -6.01 2.98 12.45
CA MET A 133 -5.58 4.17 13.18
C MET A 133 -5.10 5.28 12.24
N LEU A 134 -4.33 4.96 11.22
CA LEU A 134 -3.82 5.95 10.27
C LEU A 134 -4.94 6.55 9.43
N ALA A 135 -5.92 5.76 8.99
CA ALA A 135 -7.09 6.23 8.27
C ALA A 135 -7.92 7.19 9.12
N VAL A 136 -8.25 6.81 10.35
CA VAL A 136 -9.00 7.66 11.30
C VAL A 136 -8.25 8.96 11.59
N LYS A 137 -6.95 8.90 11.93
CA LYS A 137 -6.15 10.09 12.25
C LYS A 137 -5.92 11.01 11.06
N SER A 138 -5.85 10.48 9.84
CA SER A 138 -5.74 11.29 8.62
C SER A 138 -7.09 11.77 8.09
N ARG A 139 -8.20 11.24 8.61
CA ARG A 139 -9.57 11.46 8.10
C ARG A 139 -9.68 11.09 6.62
N ALA A 140 -8.98 10.03 6.23
CA ALA A 140 -8.90 9.59 4.86
C ALA A 140 -9.72 8.30 4.64
N PRO A 141 -10.25 8.08 3.44
CA PRO A 141 -10.93 6.84 3.12
C PRO A 141 -9.94 5.66 3.14
N ILE A 142 -10.48 4.50 3.47
CA ILE A 142 -9.84 3.20 3.35
C ILE A 142 -10.26 2.60 2.03
N LEU A 143 -9.30 2.09 1.27
CA LEU A 143 -9.52 1.40 0.01
C LEU A 143 -9.09 -0.07 0.17
N PRO A 144 -10.04 -1.00 0.36
CA PRO A 144 -9.72 -2.40 0.43
C PRO A 144 -9.28 -2.91 -0.95
N MET A 145 -8.30 -3.81 -0.96
CA MET A 145 -7.78 -4.40 -2.19
C MET A 145 -7.49 -5.88 -1.97
N TYR A 146 -7.85 -6.71 -2.93
CA TYR A 146 -7.55 -8.12 -2.91
C TYR A 146 -6.72 -8.53 -4.14
N ILE A 147 -5.61 -9.19 -3.90
CA ILE A 147 -4.72 -9.72 -4.92
C ILE A 147 -4.82 -11.24 -4.88
N THR A 148 -5.25 -11.86 -6.00
CA THR A 148 -5.46 -13.31 -6.06
C THR A 148 -4.18 -14.11 -5.80
N GLU A 149 -4.35 -15.31 -5.29
CA GLU A 149 -3.29 -16.30 -5.16
C GLU A 149 -2.88 -16.87 -6.53
N GLY A 150 -1.84 -17.69 -6.54
CA GLY A 150 -1.39 -18.38 -7.76
C GLY A 150 -0.71 -17.48 -8.80
N LYS A 151 -0.36 -16.24 -8.42
CA LYS A 151 0.39 -15.33 -9.28
C LYS A 151 1.85 -15.78 -9.41
N GLY A 152 2.28 -15.95 -10.65
CA GLY A 152 3.62 -16.37 -10.99
C GLY A 152 4.07 -15.78 -12.32
N PHE A 153 5.26 -16.15 -12.75
CA PHE A 153 5.77 -15.73 -14.06
C PHE A 153 4.81 -16.18 -15.17
N ARG A 154 4.28 -15.20 -15.93
CA ARG A 154 3.28 -15.38 -17.01
C ARG A 154 1.93 -15.96 -16.55
N CYS A 155 1.70 -16.08 -15.25
CA CYS A 155 0.39 -16.44 -14.70
C CYS A 155 -0.45 -15.18 -14.48
N ARG A 156 -1.71 -15.21 -14.92
CA ARG A 156 -2.61 -14.05 -14.78
C ARG A 156 -3.03 -13.88 -13.32
N ALA A 157 -2.67 -12.75 -12.74
CA ALA A 157 -3.20 -12.31 -11.45
C ALA A 157 -4.44 -11.42 -11.66
N THR A 158 -5.37 -11.45 -10.70
CA THR A 158 -6.47 -10.48 -10.65
C THR A 158 -6.29 -9.61 -9.41
N VAL A 159 -6.40 -8.32 -9.59
CA VAL A 159 -6.44 -7.35 -8.48
C VAL A 159 -7.84 -6.76 -8.44
N VAL A 160 -8.54 -7.00 -7.35
CA VAL A 160 -9.87 -6.47 -7.08
C VAL A 160 -9.74 -5.30 -6.12
N ILE A 161 -10.32 -4.17 -6.49
CA ILE A 161 -10.35 -2.95 -5.69
C ILE A 161 -11.79 -2.77 -5.22
N GLY A 162 -12.01 -2.89 -3.92
CA GLY A 162 -13.31 -2.73 -3.30
C GLY A 162 -13.74 -1.25 -3.23
N GLU A 163 -14.96 -1.02 -2.79
CA GLU A 163 -15.47 0.33 -2.58
C GLU A 163 -14.72 1.02 -1.43
N ALA A 164 -14.34 2.28 -1.65
CA ALA A 164 -13.68 3.06 -0.62
C ALA A 164 -14.70 3.53 0.42
N PHE A 165 -14.35 3.41 1.69
CA PHE A 165 -15.19 3.89 2.79
C PHE A 165 -14.39 4.78 3.76
N THR A 166 -15.06 5.76 4.37
CA THR A 166 -14.42 6.66 5.33
C THR A 166 -14.84 6.27 6.75
N PRO A 167 -13.88 5.92 7.62
CA PRO A 167 -14.19 5.57 8.99
C PRO A 167 -14.65 6.79 9.79
N ASP A 168 -15.46 6.56 10.84
CA ASP A 168 -15.82 7.63 11.78
C ASP A 168 -14.55 8.19 12.45
N PRO A 169 -14.29 9.49 12.32
CA PRO A 169 -13.12 10.14 12.92
C PRO A 169 -13.07 10.05 14.46
N LYS A 170 -14.17 9.73 15.11
CA LYS A 170 -14.28 9.60 16.57
C LYS A 170 -14.06 8.17 17.05
N THR A 171 -14.01 7.18 16.15
CA THR A 171 -13.84 5.79 16.56
C THR A 171 -12.52 5.58 17.29
N LYS A 172 -12.58 4.81 18.37
CA LYS A 172 -11.41 4.32 19.11
C LYS A 172 -11.26 2.80 18.98
N GLU A 173 -12.23 2.14 18.37
CA GLU A 173 -12.28 0.70 18.20
C GLU A 173 -11.54 0.28 16.90
N TYR A 174 -10.25 0.55 16.84
CA TYR A 174 -9.43 0.23 15.66
C TYR A 174 -9.39 -1.26 15.32
N GLY A 175 -9.69 -2.14 16.28
CA GLY A 175 -9.77 -3.58 16.07
C GLY A 175 -10.96 -3.95 15.19
N ALA A 176 -12.17 -3.53 15.56
CA ALA A 176 -13.38 -3.78 14.80
C ALA A 176 -13.27 -3.21 13.36
N LEU A 177 -12.79 -1.96 13.25
CA LEU A 177 -12.54 -1.34 11.95
C LEU A 177 -11.51 -2.12 11.10
N ALA A 178 -10.50 -2.71 11.74
CA ALA A 178 -9.52 -3.53 11.03
C ALA A 178 -10.11 -4.85 10.51
N ASP A 179 -11.05 -5.43 11.24
CA ASP A 179 -11.77 -6.64 10.80
C ASP A 179 -12.67 -6.35 9.60
N ASP A 180 -13.31 -5.16 9.57
CA ASP A 180 -14.12 -4.73 8.42
C ASP A 180 -13.27 -4.48 7.16
N ILE A 181 -12.01 -4.09 7.29
CA ILE A 181 -11.08 -3.90 6.15
C ILE A 181 -10.75 -5.24 5.47
N LEU A 182 -10.81 -6.35 6.19
CA LEU A 182 -10.40 -7.67 5.69
C LEU A 182 -11.57 -8.56 5.24
N ARG A 183 -12.81 -8.14 5.45
CA ARG A 183 -14.01 -8.78 4.92
C ARG A 183 -14.28 -8.35 3.48
#